data_53c9aa5c75c581b2f22b0026943dacd3
#
_entry.id   53c9aa5c75c581b2f22b0026943dacd3
#
_cell.length_a   1.000
_cell.length_b   1.000
_cell.length_c   1.000
_cell.angle_alpha   90.00
_cell.angle_beta   90.00
_cell.angle_gamma   90.00
#
_symmetry.space_group_name_H-M   'P 1'
#
loop_
_entity.id
_entity.type
_entity.pdbx_description
1 polymer ?
#
loop_
_entity_poly.entity_id
_entity_poly.type
_entity_poly.pdbx_seq_one_letter_code
_entity_poly.pdbx_strand_id
1 'polypeptide(L)'
;PMAVGGGFGGKHGLVEPLVASVAQALNRPVRLELTRGEDFMTGMPSPACLVQLKTGATKEGHFCALESRILMDNGIFASPWGNLLANLLGSTYHVPHVRVEYLEVNTNKPMGGPYRAPSAPLSAFVLEANVDLMVRELGLDPIEFRCRNASRTGDPMITGKPWPNVNIRSCLEKLRNHPFYAESVKEENIGSGFALGIWPCNVSPAGANCRVLEDGTVQLFLGTSDISGVHTGFAQVVAEILDVPLETIEVVQQDTHSGPVAPVSGGSMVSYSVIGAIREASSEVRDRLLKLAANHFEADIQDLELQRGKIRVTGVPSKSVSVSQLVKWSETSRK
;
A
#
# COMPACT_ATOMS: atom_id res chain seq x y z
N PRO A 1 -10.85 -17.65 -8.55
CA PRO A 1 -9.70 -16.83 -8.17
C PRO A 1 -8.42 -17.62 -8.35
N MET A 2 -7.34 -16.96 -8.73
CA MET A 2 -6.04 -17.57 -8.96
C MET A 2 -4.95 -16.68 -8.35
N ALA A 3 -3.78 -17.24 -8.04
CA ALA A 3 -2.62 -16.47 -7.65
C ALA A 3 -2.16 -15.58 -8.83
N VAL A 4 -1.88 -14.32 -8.55
CA VAL A 4 -1.44 -13.34 -9.54
C VAL A 4 0.03 -13.02 -9.32
N GLY A 5 0.84 -13.25 -10.36
CA GLY A 5 2.29 -13.03 -10.30
C GLY A 5 2.72 -11.56 -10.24
N GLY A 6 1.80 -10.64 -10.46
CA GLY A 6 2.00 -9.20 -10.45
C GLY A 6 1.63 -8.54 -11.77
N GLY A 7 1.16 -7.31 -11.71
CA GLY A 7 0.82 -6.48 -12.87
C GLY A 7 1.52 -5.13 -12.84
N PHE A 8 1.96 -4.71 -11.65
CA PHE A 8 2.66 -3.45 -11.39
C PHE A 8 1.95 -2.20 -11.94
N GLY A 9 0.64 -2.30 -12.19
CA GLY A 9 -0.18 -1.26 -12.83
C GLY A 9 -0.15 -1.23 -14.35
N GLY A 10 0.75 -1.96 -15.00
CA GLY A 10 0.86 -2.01 -16.47
C GLY A 10 -0.14 -2.94 -17.16
N LYS A 11 -1.03 -3.58 -16.39
CA LYS A 11 -2.01 -4.58 -16.86
C LYS A 11 -3.46 -4.20 -16.49
N HIS A 12 -3.77 -2.94 -16.45
CA HIS A 12 -5.07 -2.47 -15.98
C HIS A 12 -6.07 -2.34 -17.13
N GLY A 13 -6.92 -3.37 -17.31
CA GLY A 13 -8.01 -3.33 -18.29
C GLY A 13 -7.57 -3.37 -19.75
N LEU A 14 -6.54 -4.15 -20.09
CA LEU A 14 -5.98 -4.20 -21.45
C LEU A 14 -6.82 -5.03 -22.42
N VAL A 15 -7.02 -6.29 -22.06
CA VAL A 15 -7.59 -7.29 -22.98
C VAL A 15 -8.90 -7.88 -22.49
N GLU A 16 -9.25 -7.65 -21.25
CA GLU A 16 -10.45 -8.19 -20.61
C GLU A 16 -11.74 -7.81 -21.34
N PRO A 17 -11.95 -6.53 -21.75
CA PRO A 17 -13.14 -6.16 -22.52
C PRO A 17 -13.21 -6.87 -23.88
N LEU A 18 -12.07 -7.06 -24.55
CA LEU A 18 -11.99 -7.76 -25.82
C LEU A 18 -12.38 -9.24 -25.64
N VAL A 19 -11.78 -9.92 -24.65
CA VAL A 19 -12.05 -11.33 -24.36
C VAL A 19 -13.52 -11.54 -24.00
N ALA A 20 -14.08 -10.65 -23.16
CA ALA A 20 -15.48 -10.70 -22.77
C ALA A 20 -16.42 -10.54 -23.99
N SER A 21 -16.15 -9.58 -24.87
CA SER A 21 -16.95 -9.35 -26.10
C SER A 21 -16.88 -10.53 -27.04
N VAL A 22 -15.71 -11.14 -27.25
CA VAL A 22 -15.55 -12.31 -28.10
C VAL A 22 -16.25 -13.53 -27.48
N ALA A 23 -16.14 -13.75 -26.17
CA ALA A 23 -16.81 -14.83 -25.47
C ALA A 23 -18.34 -14.72 -25.61
N GLN A 24 -18.87 -13.50 -25.48
CA GLN A 24 -20.30 -13.21 -25.66
C GLN A 24 -20.73 -13.48 -27.11
N ALA A 25 -20.00 -12.98 -28.10
CA ALA A 25 -20.34 -13.16 -29.52
C ALA A 25 -20.32 -14.63 -29.95
N LEU A 26 -19.38 -15.42 -29.43
CA LEU A 26 -19.23 -16.84 -29.75
C LEU A 26 -20.11 -17.77 -28.88
N ASN A 27 -20.65 -17.26 -27.77
CA ASN A 27 -21.30 -18.01 -26.70
C ASN A 27 -20.46 -19.22 -26.24
N ARG A 28 -19.16 -19.03 -26.05
CA ARG A 28 -18.17 -20.05 -25.67
C ARG A 28 -17.10 -19.45 -24.74
N PRO A 29 -16.47 -20.26 -23.90
CA PRO A 29 -15.26 -19.85 -23.19
C PRO A 29 -14.17 -19.41 -24.17
N VAL A 30 -13.50 -18.29 -23.87
CA VAL A 30 -12.40 -17.73 -24.67
C VAL A 30 -11.18 -17.51 -23.78
N ARG A 31 -10.02 -17.88 -24.30
CA ARG A 31 -8.72 -17.58 -23.69
C ARG A 31 -7.90 -16.73 -24.65
N LEU A 32 -7.32 -15.68 -24.16
CA LEU A 32 -6.34 -14.85 -24.84
C LEU A 32 -5.03 -14.86 -24.06
N GLU A 33 -3.94 -15.09 -24.76
CA GLU A 33 -2.59 -15.01 -24.21
C GLU A 33 -1.74 -14.17 -25.16
N LEU A 34 -1.23 -13.05 -24.66
CA LEU A 34 -0.36 -12.18 -25.44
C LEU A 34 1.03 -12.80 -25.57
N THR A 35 1.62 -12.71 -26.73
CA THR A 35 3.07 -12.93 -26.87
C THR A 35 3.83 -11.83 -26.15
N ARG A 36 5.10 -12.06 -25.86
CA ARG A 36 5.96 -11.04 -25.22
C ARG A 36 6.05 -9.75 -26.06
N GLY A 37 6.09 -9.87 -27.37
CA GLY A 37 6.09 -8.72 -28.29
C GLY A 37 4.80 -7.91 -28.20
N GLU A 38 3.65 -8.57 -28.21
CA GLU A 38 2.34 -7.93 -28.05
C GLU A 38 2.20 -7.27 -26.68
N ASP A 39 2.65 -7.93 -25.60
CA ASP A 39 2.63 -7.39 -24.26
C ASP A 39 3.43 -6.07 -24.14
N PHE A 40 4.61 -6.01 -24.77
CA PHE A 40 5.38 -4.77 -24.83
C PHE A 40 4.72 -3.66 -25.67
N MET A 41 4.01 -4.01 -26.71
CA MET A 41 3.36 -3.04 -27.61
C MET A 41 2.02 -2.55 -27.09
N THR A 42 1.31 -3.35 -26.29
CA THR A 42 -0.05 -3.05 -25.82
C THR A 42 -0.12 -2.73 -24.32
N GLY A 43 0.94 -3.01 -23.55
CA GLY A 43 1.01 -2.72 -22.13
C GLY A 43 0.87 -1.23 -21.84
N MET A 44 0.54 -0.91 -20.60
CA MET A 44 0.44 0.48 -20.12
C MET A 44 1.76 0.93 -19.47
N PRO A 45 2.66 1.59 -20.21
CA PRO A 45 3.92 2.09 -19.66
C PRO A 45 3.68 3.30 -18.75
N SER A 46 4.67 3.64 -17.94
CA SER A 46 4.69 4.98 -17.33
C SER A 46 4.66 6.04 -18.42
N PRO A 47 3.82 7.08 -18.30
CA PRO A 47 3.75 8.12 -19.32
C PRO A 47 5.08 8.84 -19.51
N ALA A 48 5.41 9.17 -20.74
CA ALA A 48 6.54 10.07 -21.02
C ALA A 48 6.19 11.49 -20.58
N CYS A 49 7.16 12.22 -20.04
CA CYS A 49 6.96 13.61 -19.66
C CYS A 49 8.18 14.48 -19.95
N LEU A 50 7.90 15.75 -20.19
CA LEU A 50 8.90 16.82 -20.20
C LEU A 50 8.61 17.73 -19.01
N VAL A 51 9.61 17.91 -18.14
CA VAL A 51 9.49 18.77 -16.97
C VAL A 51 10.56 19.85 -17.02
N GLN A 52 10.10 21.10 -16.99
CA GLN A 52 10.94 22.25 -16.74
C GLN A 52 10.80 22.62 -15.27
N LEU A 53 11.89 22.58 -14.53
CA LEU A 53 11.90 22.88 -13.09
C LEU A 53 12.90 24.01 -12.81
N LYS A 54 12.44 25.01 -12.06
CA LYS A 54 13.25 26.09 -11.53
C LYS A 54 13.03 26.18 -10.02
N THR A 55 14.12 26.17 -9.27
CA THR A 55 14.07 26.28 -7.82
C THR A 55 14.97 27.40 -7.33
N GLY A 56 14.65 27.95 -6.17
CA GLY A 56 15.45 28.96 -5.49
C GLY A 56 15.61 28.60 -4.02
N ALA A 57 16.81 28.82 -3.50
CA ALA A 57 17.13 28.70 -2.08
C ALA A 57 17.98 29.89 -1.61
N THR A 58 17.95 30.17 -0.30
CA THR A 58 18.90 31.11 0.31
C THR A 58 20.30 30.49 0.37
N LYS A 59 21.32 31.32 0.60
CA LYS A 59 22.69 30.84 0.81
C LYS A 59 22.84 29.90 2.00
N GLU A 60 21.96 30.04 2.99
CA GLU A 60 21.89 29.20 4.17
C GLU A 60 21.17 27.87 3.89
N GLY A 61 20.66 27.65 2.66
CA GLY A 61 20.03 26.42 2.23
C GLY A 61 18.56 26.27 2.64
N HIS A 62 17.80 27.35 2.74
CA HIS A 62 16.35 27.31 2.86
C HIS A 62 15.71 27.47 1.48
N PHE A 63 14.80 26.55 1.12
CA PHE A 63 13.98 26.70 -0.08
C PHE A 63 13.17 27.99 -0.01
N CYS A 64 13.17 28.75 -1.10
CA CYS A 64 12.37 29.99 -1.25
C CYS A 64 11.23 29.81 -2.23
N ALA A 65 11.49 29.20 -3.37
CA ALA A 65 10.51 29.07 -4.45
C ALA A 65 10.75 27.82 -5.30
N LEU A 66 9.66 27.35 -5.89
CA LEU A 66 9.64 26.28 -6.89
C LEU A 66 8.66 26.66 -7.99
N GLU A 67 9.13 26.68 -9.22
CA GLU A 67 8.30 26.85 -10.41
C GLU A 67 8.52 25.67 -11.35
N SER A 68 7.45 25.04 -11.80
CA SER A 68 7.53 23.92 -12.73
C SER A 68 6.47 23.99 -13.80
N ARG A 69 6.86 23.57 -15.01
CA ARG A 69 5.96 23.28 -16.12
C ARG A 69 6.14 21.84 -16.57
N ILE A 70 5.04 21.09 -16.53
CA ILE A 70 4.98 19.67 -16.85
C ILE A 70 4.18 19.48 -18.14
N LEU A 71 4.74 18.77 -19.11
CA LEU A 71 4.03 18.27 -20.27
C LEU A 71 4.01 16.75 -20.20
N MET A 72 2.81 16.15 -20.04
CA MET A 72 2.61 14.73 -19.88
C MET A 72 1.97 14.13 -21.14
N ASP A 73 2.58 13.11 -21.71
CA ASP A 73 2.06 12.37 -22.85
C ASP A 73 1.22 11.17 -22.36
N ASN A 74 -0.10 11.31 -22.40
CA ASN A 74 -1.04 10.29 -21.93
C ASN A 74 -1.34 9.19 -22.95
N GLY A 75 -0.84 9.29 -24.17
CA GLY A 75 -1.26 8.43 -25.26
C GLY A 75 -2.69 8.73 -25.70
N ILE A 76 -3.44 7.70 -26.11
CA ILE A 76 -4.79 7.87 -26.70
C ILE A 76 -5.90 8.24 -25.71
N PHE A 77 -5.69 8.06 -24.39
CA PHE A 77 -6.70 8.36 -23.38
C PHE A 77 -6.17 9.33 -22.34
N ALA A 78 -7.06 10.25 -21.92
CA ALA A 78 -6.76 11.12 -20.79
C ALA A 78 -6.54 10.34 -19.49
N SER A 79 -5.57 10.74 -18.70
CA SER A 79 -5.25 10.13 -17.42
C SER A 79 -4.75 11.19 -16.41
N PRO A 80 -4.87 10.96 -15.09
CA PRO A 80 -4.58 11.99 -14.08
C PRO A 80 -3.10 12.02 -13.64
N TRP A 81 -2.18 11.53 -14.46
CA TRP A 81 -0.78 11.33 -14.03
C TRP A 81 0.00 12.64 -13.93
N GLY A 82 -0.35 13.64 -14.74
CA GLY A 82 0.23 15.00 -14.66
C GLY A 82 -0.16 15.70 -13.36
N ASN A 83 -1.42 15.60 -12.95
CA ASN A 83 -1.89 16.12 -11.67
C ASN A 83 -1.17 15.45 -10.49
N LEU A 84 -1.02 14.13 -10.51
CA LEU A 84 -0.31 13.43 -9.44
C LEU A 84 1.17 13.80 -9.38
N LEU A 85 1.82 13.96 -10.55
CA LEU A 85 3.21 14.43 -10.64
C LEU A 85 3.34 15.84 -10.02
N ALA A 86 2.44 16.75 -10.38
CA ALA A 86 2.44 18.12 -9.86
C ALA A 86 2.29 18.16 -8.33
N ASN A 87 1.37 17.34 -7.79
CA ASN A 87 1.14 17.26 -6.36
C ASN A 87 2.36 16.73 -5.61
N LEU A 88 3.00 15.69 -6.09
CA LEU A 88 4.19 15.10 -5.47
C LEU A 88 5.38 16.06 -5.55
N LEU A 89 5.60 16.67 -6.71
CA LEU A 89 6.68 17.61 -6.94
C LEU A 89 6.58 18.84 -6.01
N GLY A 90 5.39 19.41 -5.87
CA GLY A 90 5.16 20.61 -5.07
C GLY A 90 5.00 20.38 -3.58
N SER A 91 4.99 19.13 -3.11
CA SER A 91 4.68 18.82 -1.70
C SER A 91 5.77 18.09 -0.94
N THR A 92 6.81 17.56 -1.61
CA THR A 92 7.89 16.78 -0.97
C THR A 92 8.69 17.62 0.03
N TYR A 93 8.94 18.87 -0.31
CA TYR A 93 9.62 19.84 0.58
C TYR A 93 8.67 20.96 0.97
N HIS A 94 8.94 21.56 2.12
CA HIS A 94 8.27 22.78 2.52
C HIS A 94 8.88 23.96 1.76
N VAL A 95 8.17 24.43 0.72
CA VAL A 95 8.59 25.56 -0.13
C VAL A 95 7.56 26.69 -0.01
N PRO A 96 7.93 27.89 0.45
CA PRO A 96 6.98 28.98 0.68
C PRO A 96 6.19 29.41 -0.56
N HIS A 97 6.86 29.43 -1.73
CA HIS A 97 6.26 29.87 -2.97
C HIS A 97 6.35 28.77 -4.03
N VAL A 98 5.22 28.15 -4.36
CA VAL A 98 5.13 27.05 -5.31
C VAL A 98 4.17 27.41 -6.44
N ARG A 99 4.63 27.23 -7.67
CA ARG A 99 3.80 27.31 -8.88
C ARG A 99 4.09 26.10 -9.76
N VAL A 100 3.09 25.26 -9.97
CA VAL A 100 3.20 24.12 -10.89
C VAL A 100 2.08 24.18 -11.92
N GLU A 101 2.46 24.25 -13.19
CA GLU A 101 1.56 24.10 -14.33
C GLU A 101 1.76 22.72 -14.94
N TYR A 102 0.67 22.02 -15.25
CA TYR A 102 0.74 20.78 -15.98
C TYR A 102 -0.23 20.77 -17.15
N LEU A 103 0.22 20.18 -18.24
CA LEU A 103 -0.54 19.95 -19.45
C LEU A 103 -0.50 18.46 -19.76
N GLU A 104 -1.67 17.86 -19.88
CA GLU A 104 -1.85 16.48 -20.30
C GLU A 104 -2.26 16.48 -21.78
N VAL A 105 -1.48 15.81 -22.61
CA VAL A 105 -1.72 15.75 -24.05
C VAL A 105 -2.03 14.33 -24.49
N ASN A 106 -2.99 14.20 -25.38
CA ASN A 106 -3.30 12.95 -26.03
C ASN A 106 -2.49 12.82 -27.32
N THR A 107 -1.93 11.64 -27.54
CA THR A 107 -1.12 11.31 -28.71
C THR A 107 -1.54 9.94 -29.27
N ASN A 108 -1.04 9.58 -30.45
CA ASN A 108 -1.30 8.28 -31.09
C ASN A 108 -0.38 7.16 -30.55
N LYS A 109 -0.17 7.13 -29.22
CA LYS A 109 0.60 6.11 -28.52
C LYS A 109 -0.31 5.27 -27.63
N PRO A 110 0.12 4.08 -27.19
CA PRO A 110 -0.59 3.35 -26.15
C PRO A 110 -0.83 4.24 -24.92
N MET A 111 -1.90 3.97 -24.19
CA MET A 111 -2.27 4.72 -23.00
C MET A 111 -1.17 4.62 -21.94
N GLY A 112 -0.76 5.74 -21.38
CA GLY A 112 0.06 5.77 -20.17
C GLY A 112 -0.72 5.23 -18.97
N GLY A 113 -0.13 4.29 -18.22
CA GLY A 113 -0.79 3.58 -17.13
C GLY A 113 -0.22 3.86 -15.74
N PRO A 114 -0.87 3.32 -14.72
CA PRO A 114 -0.45 3.47 -13.33
C PRO A 114 0.74 2.56 -12.99
N TYR A 115 1.77 2.57 -13.83
CA TYR A 115 2.94 1.73 -13.60
C TYR A 115 3.66 2.12 -12.29
N ARG A 116 3.82 1.16 -11.41
CA ARG A 116 4.55 1.13 -10.13
C ARG A 116 4.84 2.50 -9.50
N ALA A 117 4.05 2.91 -8.51
CA ALA A 117 4.07 4.24 -7.90
C ALA A 117 3.87 5.36 -8.96
N PRO A 118 2.71 5.44 -9.64
CA PRO A 118 2.48 6.37 -10.75
C PRO A 118 2.98 7.76 -10.45
N SER A 119 3.73 8.36 -11.37
CA SER A 119 4.32 9.71 -11.29
C SER A 119 5.35 9.92 -10.17
N ALA A 120 5.40 9.09 -9.12
CA ALA A 120 6.34 9.30 -8.02
C ALA A 120 7.81 9.15 -8.42
N PRO A 121 8.23 8.14 -9.22
CA PRO A 121 9.59 8.07 -9.72
C PRO A 121 9.97 9.27 -10.58
N LEU A 122 9.03 9.75 -11.41
CA LEU A 122 9.24 10.95 -12.24
C LEU A 122 9.44 12.20 -11.38
N SER A 123 8.57 12.37 -10.37
CA SER A 123 8.69 13.48 -9.42
C SER A 123 10.00 13.44 -8.64
N ALA A 124 10.35 12.28 -8.08
CA ALA A 124 11.57 12.10 -7.31
C ALA A 124 12.81 12.36 -8.18
N PHE A 125 12.87 11.81 -9.39
CA PHE A 125 13.99 12.02 -10.30
C PHE A 125 14.21 13.50 -10.60
N VAL A 126 13.15 14.22 -11.02
CA VAL A 126 13.24 15.63 -11.41
C VAL A 126 13.62 16.52 -10.22
N LEU A 127 12.95 16.33 -9.09
CA LEU A 127 13.15 17.16 -7.91
C LEU A 127 14.51 16.92 -7.26
N GLU A 128 14.87 15.67 -7.05
CA GLU A 128 16.09 15.30 -6.34
C GLU A 128 17.35 15.57 -7.16
N ALA A 129 17.31 15.38 -8.50
CA ALA A 129 18.39 15.80 -9.36
C ALA A 129 18.62 17.32 -9.32
N ASN A 130 17.53 18.10 -9.27
CA ASN A 130 17.62 19.56 -9.13
C ASN A 130 18.12 19.96 -7.74
N VAL A 131 17.68 19.28 -6.67
CA VAL A 131 18.19 19.51 -5.31
C VAL A 131 19.68 19.21 -5.23
N ASP A 132 20.16 18.13 -5.84
CA ASP A 132 21.59 17.81 -5.85
C ASP A 132 22.44 18.88 -6.57
N LEU A 133 21.94 19.40 -7.69
CA LEU A 133 22.61 20.53 -8.38
C LEU A 133 22.69 21.77 -7.48
N MET A 134 21.59 22.12 -6.83
CA MET A 134 21.51 23.28 -5.94
C MET A 134 22.39 23.14 -4.71
N VAL A 135 22.39 21.97 -4.07
CA VAL A 135 23.23 21.65 -2.90
C VAL A 135 24.70 21.73 -3.25
N ARG A 136 25.10 21.24 -4.43
CA ARG A 136 26.46 21.34 -4.95
C ARG A 136 26.89 22.80 -5.16
N GLU A 137 26.03 23.61 -5.78
CA GLU A 137 26.28 25.03 -6.01
C GLU A 137 26.41 25.81 -4.70
N LEU A 138 25.62 25.47 -3.69
CA LEU A 138 25.67 26.10 -2.36
C LEU A 138 26.81 25.59 -1.49
N GLY A 139 27.47 24.47 -1.85
CA GLY A 139 28.51 23.83 -1.05
C GLY A 139 28.01 23.26 0.28
N LEU A 140 26.73 22.83 0.32
CA LEU A 140 26.08 22.31 1.54
C LEU A 140 26.11 20.80 1.58
N ASP A 141 25.95 20.24 2.81
CA ASP A 141 25.72 18.82 2.99
C ASP A 141 24.32 18.45 2.45
N PRO A 142 24.23 17.43 1.57
CA PRO A 142 22.98 17.09 0.92
C PRO A 142 21.92 16.49 1.84
N ILE A 143 22.28 15.82 2.92
CA ILE A 143 21.28 15.37 3.92
C ILE A 143 20.83 16.53 4.79
N GLU A 144 21.74 17.39 5.20
CA GLU A 144 21.40 18.57 6.01
C GLU A 144 20.44 19.50 5.27
N PHE A 145 20.67 19.76 3.98
CA PHE A 145 19.75 20.53 3.15
C PHE A 145 18.35 19.92 3.13
N ARG A 146 18.27 18.59 2.92
CA ARG A 146 17.00 17.87 2.91
C ARG A 146 16.30 17.87 4.26
N CYS A 147 17.03 17.66 5.36
CA CYS A 147 16.48 17.73 6.72
C CYS A 147 15.90 19.11 7.05
N ARG A 148 16.55 20.17 6.58
CA ARG A 148 16.13 21.56 6.80
C ARG A 148 14.81 21.88 6.11
N ASN A 149 14.62 21.35 4.92
CA ASN A 149 13.51 21.69 4.04
C ASN A 149 12.42 20.60 3.94
N ALA A 150 12.61 19.44 4.55
CA ALA A 150 11.63 18.34 4.49
C ALA A 150 10.27 18.77 5.07
N SER A 151 9.21 18.46 4.36
CA SER A 151 7.84 18.67 4.85
C SER A 151 7.59 17.89 6.13
N ARG A 152 6.77 18.46 7.01
CA ARG A 152 6.40 17.93 8.32
C ARG A 152 4.91 17.64 8.38
N THR A 153 4.53 16.83 9.34
CA THR A 153 3.10 16.65 9.69
C THR A 153 2.45 18.01 9.94
N GLY A 154 1.35 18.27 9.24
CA GLY A 154 0.61 19.52 9.33
C GLY A 154 1.05 20.62 8.34
N ASP A 155 2.22 20.52 7.72
CA ASP A 155 2.62 21.46 6.65
C ASP A 155 1.64 21.40 5.48
N PRO A 156 1.36 22.51 4.79
CA PRO A 156 0.46 22.50 3.66
C PRO A 156 1.11 21.81 2.45
N MET A 157 0.40 20.87 1.85
CA MET A 157 0.70 20.37 0.51
C MET A 157 0.32 21.45 -0.54
N ILE A 158 0.78 21.31 -1.76
CA ILE A 158 0.41 22.22 -2.87
C ILE A 158 -1.12 22.32 -3.07
N THR A 159 -1.86 21.29 -2.66
CA THR A 159 -3.34 21.28 -2.68
C THR A 159 -3.98 22.10 -1.57
N GLY A 160 -3.20 22.67 -0.66
CA GLY A 160 -3.67 23.34 0.56
C GLY A 160 -4.06 22.40 1.70
N LYS A 161 -4.14 21.10 1.46
CA LYS A 161 -4.40 20.12 2.53
C LYS A 161 -3.16 19.91 3.37
N PRO A 162 -3.30 19.72 4.69
CA PRO A 162 -2.15 19.44 5.54
C PRO A 162 -1.59 18.04 5.25
N TRP A 163 -0.27 17.90 5.34
CA TRP A 163 0.37 16.59 5.35
C TRP A 163 -0.16 15.76 6.53
N PRO A 164 -0.61 14.52 6.28
CA PRO A 164 -0.90 13.59 7.37
C PRO A 164 0.40 13.24 8.11
N ASN A 165 0.36 12.25 8.99
CA ASN A 165 1.56 11.82 9.71
C ASN A 165 2.67 11.43 8.73
N VAL A 166 3.74 12.24 8.68
CA VAL A 166 4.90 12.07 7.80
C VAL A 166 6.21 12.25 8.59
N ASN A 167 7.14 11.33 8.40
CA ASN A 167 8.40 11.24 9.16
C ASN A 167 9.65 11.32 8.26
N ILE A 168 9.64 12.20 7.26
CA ILE A 168 10.76 12.36 6.30
C ILE A 168 12.05 12.67 7.06
N ARG A 169 12.00 13.61 7.99
CA ARG A 169 13.18 14.05 8.75
C ARG A 169 13.81 12.92 9.56
N SER A 170 13.01 12.11 10.24
CA SER A 170 13.53 10.96 10.99
C SER A 170 14.21 9.92 10.11
N CYS A 171 13.71 9.72 8.89
CA CYS A 171 14.35 8.83 7.90
C CYS A 171 15.72 9.39 7.49
N LEU A 172 15.80 10.69 7.20
CA LEU A 172 17.06 11.36 6.84
C LEU A 172 18.08 11.35 7.99
N GLU A 173 17.65 11.59 9.22
CA GLU A 173 18.51 11.54 10.39
C GLU A 173 19.07 10.13 10.65
N LYS A 174 18.24 9.08 10.46
CA LYS A 174 18.72 7.70 10.53
C LYS A 174 19.74 7.38 9.44
N LEU A 175 19.51 7.87 8.22
CA LEU A 175 20.46 7.71 7.12
C LEU A 175 21.79 8.41 7.40
N ARG A 176 21.75 9.65 7.90
CA ARG A 176 22.95 10.42 8.27
C ARG A 176 23.80 9.73 9.32
N ASN A 177 23.15 9.06 10.27
CA ASN A 177 23.83 8.33 11.36
C ASN A 177 24.20 6.89 10.97
N HIS A 178 23.87 6.44 9.77
CA HIS A 178 24.23 5.10 9.32
C HIS A 178 25.72 5.01 8.96
N PRO A 179 26.45 3.96 9.37
CA PRO A 179 27.88 3.81 9.09
C PRO A 179 28.24 3.97 7.60
N PHE A 180 27.41 3.45 6.72
CA PHE A 180 27.60 3.57 5.26
C PHE A 180 27.70 5.03 4.78
N TYR A 181 26.98 5.97 5.42
CA TYR A 181 27.08 7.39 5.10
C TYR A 181 28.34 8.03 5.68
N ALA A 182 28.65 7.73 6.95
CA ALA A 182 29.81 8.24 7.64
C ALA A 182 31.14 7.73 7.04
N GLU A 183 31.14 6.50 6.55
CA GLU A 183 32.27 5.80 5.95
C GLU A 183 32.31 5.94 4.43
N SER A 184 31.56 6.89 3.84
CA SER A 184 31.48 7.03 2.39
C SER A 184 32.88 7.11 1.78
N VAL A 185 33.31 6.00 1.21
CA VAL A 185 34.67 5.78 0.68
C VAL A 185 34.86 6.71 -0.51
N LYS A 186 35.83 7.60 -0.43
CA LYS A 186 36.28 8.42 -1.54
C LYS A 186 37.28 7.60 -2.37
N GLU A 187 36.80 6.54 -2.99
CA GLU A 187 37.60 5.78 -3.96
C GLU A 187 37.36 6.32 -5.36
N GLU A 188 38.40 6.22 -6.19
CA GLU A 188 38.29 6.53 -7.62
C GLU A 188 37.22 5.62 -8.26
N ASN A 189 36.29 6.19 -9.02
CA ASN A 189 35.18 5.50 -9.67
C ASN A 189 34.05 5.00 -8.74
N ILE A 190 34.02 5.40 -7.47
CA ILE A 190 32.88 5.16 -6.57
C ILE A 190 32.13 6.48 -6.31
N GLY A 191 30.85 6.50 -6.61
CA GLY A 191 29.96 7.61 -6.31
C GLY A 191 28.88 7.20 -5.29
N SER A 192 28.53 8.10 -4.40
CA SER A 192 27.39 7.96 -3.49
C SER A 192 26.31 8.97 -3.83
N GLY A 193 25.07 8.56 -3.75
CA GLY A 193 23.92 9.44 -3.94
C GLY A 193 22.73 8.96 -3.13
N PHE A 194 21.85 9.86 -2.79
CA PHE A 194 20.59 9.55 -2.14
C PHE A 194 19.52 10.53 -2.58
N ALA A 195 18.28 10.08 -2.50
CA ALA A 195 17.11 10.83 -2.91
C ALA A 195 15.93 10.53 -2.00
N LEU A 196 15.03 11.49 -1.87
CA LEU A 196 13.73 11.29 -1.24
C LEU A 196 12.73 10.76 -2.25
N GLY A 197 12.02 9.70 -1.87
CA GLY A 197 10.85 9.21 -2.58
C GLY A 197 9.64 9.20 -1.66
N ILE A 198 8.53 9.73 -2.13
CA ILE A 198 7.26 9.74 -1.39
C ILE A 198 6.20 9.04 -2.22
N TRP A 199 5.47 8.14 -1.57
CA TRP A 199 4.26 7.55 -2.12
C TRP A 199 3.11 7.66 -1.12
N PRO A 200 2.04 8.42 -1.43
CA PRO A 200 0.85 8.48 -0.59
C PRO A 200 0.08 7.17 -0.74
N CYS A 201 -0.05 6.40 0.35
CA CYS A 201 -0.94 5.27 0.39
C CYS A 201 -2.40 5.74 0.45
N ASN A 202 -3.26 5.05 -0.29
CA ASN A 202 -4.70 5.26 -0.21
C ASN A 202 -5.35 4.22 0.72
N VAL A 203 -6.53 4.56 1.22
CA VAL A 203 -7.42 3.66 1.95
C VAL A 203 -8.77 3.67 1.23
N SER A 204 -9.36 2.50 1.05
CA SER A 204 -10.68 2.33 0.46
C SER A 204 -11.54 1.41 1.33
N PRO A 205 -12.86 1.46 1.20
CA PRO A 205 -13.74 0.52 1.88
C PRO A 205 -13.33 -0.93 1.63
N ALA A 206 -13.33 -1.72 2.68
CA ALA A 206 -13.02 -3.15 2.63
C ALA A 206 -13.88 -3.90 3.64
N GLY A 207 -14.17 -5.16 3.36
CA GLY A 207 -14.86 -6.07 4.25
C GLY A 207 -14.07 -7.36 4.45
N ALA A 208 -14.30 -8.02 5.58
CA ALA A 208 -13.79 -9.35 5.89
C ALA A 208 -14.81 -10.10 6.73
N ASN A 209 -14.92 -11.41 6.53
CA ASN A 209 -15.69 -12.28 7.40
C ASN A 209 -14.74 -13.31 8.00
N CYS A 210 -14.90 -13.57 9.31
CA CYS A 210 -14.12 -14.56 10.03
C CYS A 210 -15.06 -15.57 10.66
N ARG A 211 -14.74 -16.87 10.49
CA ARG A 211 -15.54 -17.98 11.00
C ARG A 211 -14.63 -19.02 11.64
N VAL A 212 -15.03 -19.54 12.79
CA VAL A 212 -14.36 -20.67 13.44
C VAL A 212 -15.18 -21.94 13.25
N LEU A 213 -14.54 -22.99 12.79
CA LEU A 213 -15.15 -24.31 12.58
C LEU A 213 -15.01 -25.18 13.83
N GLU A 214 -15.79 -26.29 13.89
CA GLU A 214 -15.78 -27.23 15.01
C GLU A 214 -14.43 -27.90 15.24
N ASP A 215 -13.61 -28.06 14.23
CA ASP A 215 -12.27 -28.63 14.35
C ASP A 215 -11.22 -27.61 14.85
N GLY A 216 -11.60 -26.34 14.98
CA GLY A 216 -10.73 -25.25 15.40
C GLY A 216 -10.11 -24.48 14.23
N THR A 217 -10.36 -24.88 12.98
CA THR A 217 -9.94 -24.12 11.80
C THR A 217 -10.64 -22.77 11.78
N VAL A 218 -9.89 -21.73 11.48
CA VAL A 218 -10.39 -20.36 11.31
C VAL A 218 -10.41 -20.01 9.84
N GLN A 219 -11.59 -19.81 9.29
CA GLN A 219 -11.76 -19.38 7.91
C GLN A 219 -11.87 -17.86 7.83
N LEU A 220 -11.00 -17.24 7.02
CA LEU A 220 -11.03 -15.83 6.70
C LEU A 220 -11.49 -15.64 5.26
N PHE A 221 -12.69 -15.08 5.08
CA PHE A 221 -13.28 -14.83 3.76
C PHE A 221 -12.97 -13.42 3.28
N LEU A 222 -12.39 -13.31 2.09
CA LEU A 222 -11.94 -12.06 1.49
C LEU A 222 -12.36 -11.98 0.02
N GLY A 223 -12.64 -10.75 -0.45
CA GLY A 223 -12.84 -10.46 -1.86
C GLY A 223 -11.55 -10.08 -2.62
N THR A 224 -10.41 -9.98 -1.94
CA THR A 224 -9.13 -9.59 -2.53
C THR A 224 -8.42 -10.76 -3.19
N SER A 225 -7.76 -10.50 -4.32
CA SER A 225 -6.83 -11.47 -4.91
C SER A 225 -5.53 -11.56 -4.12
N ASP A 226 -4.93 -12.75 -4.08
CA ASP A 226 -3.59 -12.93 -3.53
C ASP A 226 -2.54 -12.44 -4.54
N ILE A 227 -2.06 -11.23 -4.32
CA ILE A 227 -0.96 -10.64 -5.11
C ILE A 227 0.26 -10.51 -4.19
N SER A 228 1.35 -11.13 -4.60
CA SER A 228 2.63 -11.12 -3.85
C SER A 228 2.53 -11.69 -2.44
N GLY A 229 1.62 -12.64 -2.19
CA GLY A 229 1.50 -13.34 -0.90
C GLY A 229 0.82 -12.52 0.21
N VAL A 230 0.00 -11.52 -0.15
CA VAL A 230 -0.68 -10.67 0.84
C VAL A 230 -1.61 -11.46 1.77
N HIS A 231 -2.18 -12.57 1.29
CA HIS A 231 -3.04 -13.44 2.12
C HIS A 231 -2.29 -14.05 3.32
N THR A 232 -1.00 -14.34 3.18
CA THR A 232 -0.17 -14.77 4.32
C THR A 232 -0.13 -13.71 5.42
N GLY A 233 0.09 -12.45 5.06
CA GLY A 233 0.05 -11.34 6.02
C GLY A 233 -1.32 -11.19 6.70
N PHE A 234 -2.40 -11.41 5.96
CA PHE A 234 -3.76 -11.39 6.51
C PHE A 234 -4.02 -12.54 7.50
N ALA A 235 -3.56 -13.73 7.17
CA ALA A 235 -3.62 -14.87 8.08
C ALA A 235 -2.83 -14.62 9.38
N GLN A 236 -1.66 -13.99 9.29
CA GLN A 236 -0.86 -13.62 10.45
C GLN A 236 -1.61 -12.66 11.39
N VAL A 237 -2.34 -11.68 10.86
CA VAL A 237 -3.15 -10.76 11.67
C VAL A 237 -4.25 -11.52 12.43
N VAL A 238 -4.93 -12.45 11.78
CA VAL A 238 -5.94 -13.31 12.44
C VAL A 238 -5.31 -14.18 13.52
N ALA A 239 -4.18 -14.82 13.20
CA ALA A 239 -3.44 -15.68 14.12
C ALA A 239 -3.00 -14.94 15.38
N GLU A 240 -2.53 -13.68 15.23
CA GLU A 240 -2.11 -12.83 16.36
C GLU A 240 -3.31 -12.43 17.24
N ILE A 241 -4.45 -12.05 16.64
CA ILE A 241 -5.63 -11.60 17.39
C ILE A 241 -6.29 -12.76 18.14
N LEU A 242 -6.37 -13.93 17.52
CA LEU A 242 -6.98 -15.12 18.10
C LEU A 242 -5.99 -16.00 18.89
N ASP A 243 -4.72 -15.62 18.89
CA ASP A 243 -3.62 -16.38 19.47
C ASP A 243 -3.71 -17.88 19.16
N VAL A 244 -3.77 -18.18 17.86
CA VAL A 244 -3.82 -19.53 17.30
C VAL A 244 -2.65 -19.76 16.34
N PRO A 245 -2.23 -21.00 16.11
CA PRO A 245 -1.20 -21.31 15.11
C PRO A 245 -1.60 -20.83 13.71
N LEU A 246 -0.65 -20.29 12.95
CA LEU A 246 -0.90 -19.78 11.59
C LEU A 246 -1.48 -20.86 10.67
N GLU A 247 -1.09 -22.10 10.85
CA GLU A 247 -1.50 -23.28 10.09
C GLU A 247 -3.00 -23.59 10.25
N THR A 248 -3.64 -23.06 11.30
CA THR A 248 -5.09 -23.20 11.51
C THR A 248 -5.92 -22.19 10.76
N ILE A 249 -5.28 -21.20 10.10
CA ILE A 249 -5.97 -20.15 9.36
C ILE A 249 -6.08 -20.55 7.89
N GLU A 250 -7.31 -20.65 7.41
CA GLU A 250 -7.63 -20.85 5.99
C GLU A 250 -8.14 -19.53 5.38
N VAL A 251 -7.41 -18.97 4.43
CA VAL A 251 -7.87 -17.81 3.67
C VAL A 251 -8.69 -18.24 2.48
N VAL A 252 -9.97 -17.92 2.50
CA VAL A 252 -10.94 -18.27 1.45
C VAL A 252 -11.18 -17.04 0.58
N GLN A 253 -10.55 -17.02 -0.60
CA GLN A 253 -10.82 -15.99 -1.59
C GLN A 253 -12.16 -16.23 -2.26
N GLN A 254 -13.03 -15.23 -2.19
CA GLN A 254 -14.37 -15.29 -2.79
C GLN A 254 -14.43 -14.49 -4.11
N ASP A 255 -15.47 -14.72 -4.87
CA ASP A 255 -15.76 -13.99 -6.10
C ASP A 255 -16.54 -12.69 -5.83
N THR A 256 -16.83 -11.94 -6.90
CA THR A 256 -17.55 -10.66 -6.80
C THR A 256 -19.03 -10.80 -6.47
N HIS A 257 -19.60 -12.01 -6.51
CA HIS A 257 -20.99 -12.26 -6.18
C HIS A 257 -21.19 -12.57 -4.68
N SER A 258 -20.26 -13.33 -4.11
CA SER A 258 -20.39 -13.86 -2.73
C SER A 258 -19.42 -13.22 -1.75
N GLY A 259 -18.36 -12.54 -2.24
CA GLY A 259 -17.31 -12.00 -1.41
C GLY A 259 -17.63 -10.66 -0.76
N PRO A 260 -16.98 -10.34 0.36
CA PRO A 260 -17.05 -9.02 0.95
C PRO A 260 -16.40 -7.98 0.03
N VAL A 261 -16.77 -6.70 0.23
CA VAL A 261 -16.20 -5.59 -0.54
C VAL A 261 -14.68 -5.59 -0.43
N ALA A 262 -14.03 -5.44 -1.57
CA ALA A 262 -12.57 -5.36 -1.66
C ALA A 262 -12.12 -4.14 -2.47
N PRO A 263 -11.04 -3.48 -2.06
CA PRO A 263 -10.44 -2.40 -2.84
C PRO A 263 -9.77 -2.96 -4.11
N VAL A 264 -9.61 -2.10 -5.11
CA VAL A 264 -8.76 -2.43 -6.25
C VAL A 264 -7.32 -2.71 -5.79
N SER A 265 -6.67 -3.70 -6.37
CA SER A 265 -5.25 -3.98 -6.10
C SER A 265 -4.36 -2.96 -6.82
N GLY A 266 -4.32 -1.74 -6.29
CA GLY A 266 -3.58 -0.61 -6.83
C GLY A 266 -3.27 0.42 -5.76
N GLY A 267 -2.39 1.38 -6.04
CA GLY A 267 -2.07 2.48 -5.12
C GLY A 267 -1.52 2.09 -3.75
N SER A 268 -1.06 0.85 -3.58
CA SER A 268 -0.60 0.28 -2.30
C SER A 268 -1.68 0.28 -1.19
N MET A 269 -2.96 0.14 -1.58
CA MET A 269 -4.07 0.31 -0.63
C MET A 269 -4.59 -1.00 -0.03
N VAL A 270 -4.33 -2.18 -0.63
CA VAL A 270 -4.95 -3.44 -0.22
C VAL A 270 -4.67 -3.75 1.24
N SER A 271 -3.40 -3.83 1.64
CA SER A 271 -3.05 -4.15 3.04
C SER A 271 -3.61 -3.12 4.02
N TYR A 272 -3.48 -1.83 3.72
CA TYR A 272 -3.98 -0.76 4.58
C TYR A 272 -5.50 -0.78 4.76
N SER A 273 -6.24 -1.12 3.69
CA SER A 273 -7.70 -1.17 3.74
C SER A 273 -8.22 -2.44 4.40
N VAL A 274 -7.69 -3.58 3.99
CA VAL A 274 -8.26 -4.89 4.35
C VAL A 274 -7.87 -5.31 5.77
N ILE A 275 -6.66 -4.97 6.24
CA ILE A 275 -6.23 -5.29 7.62
C ILE A 275 -7.17 -4.67 8.67
N GLY A 276 -7.68 -3.46 8.42
CA GLY A 276 -8.68 -2.84 9.30
C GLY A 276 -9.92 -3.73 9.48
N ALA A 277 -10.51 -4.17 8.38
CA ALA A 277 -11.69 -5.04 8.38
C ALA A 277 -11.40 -6.42 8.99
N ILE A 278 -10.23 -7.01 8.70
CA ILE A 278 -9.80 -8.29 9.29
C ILE A 278 -9.68 -8.16 10.80
N ARG A 279 -9.06 -7.09 11.28
CA ARG A 279 -8.89 -6.84 12.71
C ARG A 279 -10.23 -6.72 13.43
N GLU A 280 -11.18 -6.00 12.86
CA GLU A 280 -12.52 -5.88 13.42
C GLU A 280 -13.24 -7.24 13.45
N ALA A 281 -13.28 -7.97 12.34
CA ALA A 281 -13.92 -9.27 12.26
C ALA A 281 -13.29 -10.30 13.22
N SER A 282 -11.96 -10.35 13.31
CA SER A 282 -11.26 -11.27 14.20
C SER A 282 -11.42 -10.90 15.68
N SER A 283 -11.45 -9.60 16.01
CA SER A 283 -11.73 -9.14 17.37
C SER A 283 -13.15 -9.49 17.80
N GLU A 284 -14.14 -9.35 16.92
CA GLU A 284 -15.52 -9.76 17.20
C GLU A 284 -15.61 -11.28 17.47
N VAL A 285 -14.90 -12.09 16.69
CA VAL A 285 -14.81 -13.55 16.93
C VAL A 285 -14.19 -13.84 18.29
N ARG A 286 -13.07 -13.20 18.62
CA ARG A 286 -12.42 -13.32 19.93
C ARG A 286 -13.38 -12.99 21.07
N ASP A 287 -14.08 -11.87 20.98
CA ASP A 287 -15.04 -11.43 22.02
C ASP A 287 -16.20 -12.41 22.16
N ARG A 288 -16.69 -12.97 21.06
CA ARG A 288 -17.72 -14.02 21.07
C ARG A 288 -17.23 -15.30 21.73
N LEU A 289 -16.00 -15.74 21.44
CA LEU A 289 -15.39 -16.91 22.07
C LEU A 289 -15.20 -16.70 23.57
N LEU A 290 -14.75 -15.53 24.01
CA LEU A 290 -14.63 -15.20 25.44
C LEU A 290 -15.98 -15.19 26.13
N LYS A 291 -17.03 -14.65 25.51
CA LYS A 291 -18.42 -14.69 26.05
C LYS A 291 -18.95 -16.13 26.19
N LEU A 292 -18.69 -16.98 25.19
CA LEU A 292 -19.06 -18.40 25.27
C LEU A 292 -18.32 -19.11 26.40
N ALA A 293 -17.04 -18.84 26.57
CA ALA A 293 -16.23 -19.41 27.64
C ALA A 293 -16.65 -18.89 29.03
N ALA A 294 -17.04 -17.62 29.16
CA ALA A 294 -17.57 -17.04 30.38
C ALA A 294 -18.82 -17.80 30.85
N ASN A 295 -19.74 -18.09 29.93
CA ASN A 295 -20.92 -18.91 30.21
C ASN A 295 -20.55 -20.36 30.56
N HIS A 296 -19.57 -20.92 29.87
CA HIS A 296 -19.12 -22.30 30.10
C HIS A 296 -18.45 -22.51 31.47
N PHE A 297 -17.68 -21.54 31.93
CA PHE A 297 -16.95 -21.59 33.19
C PHE A 297 -17.66 -20.95 34.37
N GLU A 298 -18.81 -20.27 34.12
CA GLU A 298 -19.50 -19.41 35.10
C GLU A 298 -18.52 -18.39 35.72
N ALA A 299 -17.74 -17.67 34.84
CA ALA A 299 -16.71 -16.74 35.21
C ALA A 299 -16.90 -15.38 34.50
N ASP A 300 -16.33 -14.31 35.04
CA ASP A 300 -16.32 -13.01 34.35
C ASP A 300 -15.38 -13.08 33.14
N ILE A 301 -15.75 -12.37 32.08
CA ILE A 301 -14.92 -12.25 30.85
C ILE A 301 -13.52 -11.69 31.18
N GLN A 302 -13.44 -10.79 32.17
CA GLN A 302 -12.19 -10.16 32.58
C GLN A 302 -11.22 -11.15 33.23
N ASP A 303 -11.74 -12.26 33.75
CA ASP A 303 -10.95 -13.34 34.34
C ASP A 303 -10.52 -14.40 33.31
N LEU A 304 -10.83 -14.19 32.03
CA LEU A 304 -10.52 -15.13 30.97
C LEU A 304 -9.40 -14.61 30.08
N GLU A 305 -8.52 -15.52 29.69
CA GLU A 305 -7.50 -15.25 28.68
C GLU A 305 -7.55 -16.28 27.56
N LEU A 306 -7.44 -15.82 26.32
CA LEU A 306 -7.25 -16.65 25.14
C LEU A 306 -5.77 -16.77 24.87
N GLN A 307 -5.23 -17.98 24.96
CA GLN A 307 -3.81 -18.23 24.75
C GLN A 307 -3.60 -19.55 24.00
N ARG A 308 -2.86 -19.51 22.89
CA ARG A 308 -2.50 -20.66 22.04
C ARG A 308 -3.72 -21.54 21.68
N GLY A 309 -4.81 -20.90 21.24
CA GLY A 309 -6.03 -21.59 20.84
C GLY A 309 -6.83 -22.21 21.98
N LYS A 310 -6.57 -21.83 23.23
CA LYS A 310 -7.31 -22.26 24.43
C LYS A 310 -7.75 -21.04 25.22
N ILE A 311 -8.94 -21.12 25.80
CA ILE A 311 -9.43 -20.14 26.76
C ILE A 311 -9.36 -20.77 28.16
N ARG A 312 -8.81 -20.02 29.08
CA ARG A 312 -8.63 -20.46 30.48
C ARG A 312 -9.03 -19.35 31.45
N VAL A 313 -9.36 -19.77 32.66
CA VAL A 313 -9.57 -18.87 33.80
C VAL A 313 -8.21 -18.46 34.36
N THR A 314 -7.96 -17.16 34.45
CA THR A 314 -6.71 -16.61 34.98
C THR A 314 -6.46 -17.09 36.40
N GLY A 315 -5.27 -17.60 36.65
CA GLY A 315 -4.90 -18.17 37.95
C GLY A 315 -5.44 -19.60 38.23
N VAL A 316 -6.25 -20.20 37.34
CA VAL A 316 -6.79 -21.57 37.48
C VAL A 316 -6.49 -22.40 36.22
N PRO A 317 -5.26 -22.89 36.02
CA PRO A 317 -4.85 -23.57 34.77
C PRO A 317 -5.68 -24.84 34.45
N SER A 318 -6.28 -25.49 35.46
CA SER A 318 -7.16 -26.64 35.27
C SER A 318 -8.50 -26.29 34.59
N LYS A 319 -8.97 -25.06 34.71
CA LYS A 319 -10.16 -24.57 34.02
C LYS A 319 -9.73 -24.00 32.65
N SER A 320 -9.63 -24.87 31.66
CA SER A 320 -9.27 -24.48 30.29
C SER A 320 -10.07 -25.31 29.29
N VAL A 321 -10.43 -24.66 28.16
CA VAL A 321 -11.16 -25.29 27.06
C VAL A 321 -10.52 -24.85 25.74
N SER A 322 -10.37 -25.75 24.77
CA SER A 322 -9.91 -25.37 23.44
C SER A 322 -11.01 -24.64 22.67
N VAL A 323 -10.62 -23.80 21.73
CA VAL A 323 -11.57 -23.10 20.82
C VAL A 323 -12.46 -24.12 20.11
N SER A 324 -11.89 -25.22 19.61
CA SER A 324 -12.63 -26.33 18.98
C SER A 324 -13.70 -26.94 19.90
N GLN A 325 -13.33 -27.28 21.15
CA GLN A 325 -14.29 -27.86 22.13
C GLN A 325 -15.41 -26.85 22.45
N LEU A 326 -15.07 -25.56 22.58
CA LEU A 326 -16.04 -24.52 22.90
C LEU A 326 -17.05 -24.31 21.77
N VAL A 327 -16.60 -24.32 20.52
CA VAL A 327 -17.46 -24.20 19.34
C VAL A 327 -18.43 -25.41 19.28
N LYS A 328 -17.93 -26.63 19.41
CA LYS A 328 -18.79 -27.84 19.48
C LYS A 328 -19.85 -27.79 20.60
N TRP A 329 -19.43 -27.36 21.77
CA TRP A 329 -20.36 -27.19 22.89
C TRP A 329 -21.45 -26.17 22.59
N SER A 330 -21.12 -25.05 21.96
CA SER A 330 -22.08 -23.98 21.63
C SER A 330 -23.17 -24.42 20.63
N GLU A 331 -22.84 -25.36 19.73
CA GLU A 331 -23.81 -25.90 18.76
C GLU A 331 -24.76 -26.93 19.41
N THR A 332 -24.24 -27.73 20.34
CA THR A 332 -25.06 -28.70 21.05
C THR A 332 -25.97 -28.06 22.10
N SER A 333 -25.57 -26.94 22.68
CA SER A 333 -26.35 -26.21 23.70
C SER A 333 -27.49 -25.35 23.13
N ARG A 334 -27.56 -25.21 21.80
CA ARG A 334 -28.65 -24.51 21.10
C ARG A 334 -29.84 -25.43 20.75
N LYS A 335 -29.75 -26.73 21.02
CA LYS A 335 -30.84 -27.70 20.89
C LYS A 335 -31.53 -27.88 22.24
#